data_97b108d0710015212c387411410dc231
#
_entry.id   97b108d0710015212c387411410dc231
#
_cell.length_a   1.000
_cell.length_b   1.000
_cell.length_c   1.000
_cell.angle_alpha   90.00
_cell.angle_beta   90.00
_cell.angle_gamma   90.00
#
_symmetry.space_group_name_H-M   'P 1'
#
loop_
_entity.id
_entity.type
_entity.pdbx_description
1 polymer ?
#
loop_
_entity_poly.entity_id
_entity_poly.type
_entity_poly.pdbx_seq_one_letter_code
_entity_poly.pdbx_strand_id
1 'polypeptide(L)'
;MKKKLIVLAISSLAILASCTGKKTTPNAADNDSANVVDTTASNKDNVDLTSVAGTYEGTLPAADCPGIKTVLTINADSTYLLKQDYIDKKDGHDEASGIFIVLDGKVLMLVRPSTGEQTFSKVKDANSIIMTDSMGVEPEGETAKLYVLKKK
;
A
#
# COMPACT_ATOMS: atom_id res chain seq x y z
N MET A 1 28.45 31.64 -17.72
CA MET A 1 28.11 33.08 -17.63
C MET A 1 26.61 33.24 -17.48
N LYS A 2 26.22 34.11 -16.54
CA LYS A 2 24.90 34.67 -16.24
C LYS A 2 24.00 33.82 -15.34
N LYS A 3 24.24 34.03 -14.04
CA LYS A 3 23.32 33.89 -12.93
C LYS A 3 22.09 34.79 -13.15
N LYS A 4 20.87 34.26 -12.89
CA LYS A 4 19.72 35.12 -12.60
C LYS A 4 19.10 34.65 -11.30
N LEU A 5 19.42 35.37 -10.24
CA LEU A 5 18.66 35.45 -8.98
C LEU A 5 17.34 36.16 -9.28
N ILE A 6 16.26 35.55 -8.87
CA ILE A 6 14.99 36.27 -8.65
C ILE A 6 14.59 36.00 -7.21
N VAL A 7 14.84 37.04 -6.43
CA VAL A 7 14.26 37.23 -5.09
C VAL A 7 12.88 37.87 -5.29
N LEU A 8 11.85 37.32 -4.72
CA LEU A 8 10.59 38.04 -4.52
C LEU A 8 10.03 37.72 -3.13
N ALA A 9 9.88 38.80 -2.41
CA ALA A 9 9.56 38.92 -1.01
C ALA A 9 8.06 38.87 -0.75
N ILE A 10 7.72 38.34 0.43
CA ILE A 10 6.79 38.83 1.48
C ILE A 10 5.34 39.17 1.08
N SER A 11 4.39 38.51 1.74
CA SER A 11 3.37 39.25 2.54
C SER A 11 2.65 38.31 3.50
N SER A 12 2.87 38.58 4.75
CA SER A 12 2.15 38.17 5.94
C SER A 12 0.74 38.74 5.94
N LEU A 13 -0.27 37.92 6.21
CA LEU A 13 -1.56 38.41 6.70
C LEU A 13 -1.99 37.57 7.89
N ALA A 14 -1.85 38.14 9.06
CA ALA A 14 -2.43 37.70 10.31
C ALA A 14 -3.90 38.10 10.36
N ILE A 15 -4.81 37.20 10.63
CA ILE A 15 -6.17 37.51 11.05
C ILE A 15 -6.45 36.81 12.37
N LEU A 16 -6.44 37.58 13.44
CA LEU A 16 -6.97 37.24 14.74
C LEU A 16 -8.51 37.42 14.70
N ALA A 17 -9.23 36.37 15.00
CA ALA A 17 -10.61 36.51 15.39
C ALA A 17 -10.87 35.79 16.72
N SER A 18 -10.93 36.56 17.75
CA SER A 18 -11.45 36.33 19.08
C SER A 18 -12.93 35.93 19.04
N CYS A 19 -13.33 34.92 19.80
CA CYS A 19 -14.67 34.81 20.33
C CYS A 19 -14.65 34.34 21.77
N THR A 20 -15.01 35.25 22.60
CA THR A 20 -15.32 35.18 24.02
C THR A 20 -16.54 34.30 24.33
N GLY A 21 -16.40 33.43 25.29
CA GLY A 21 -17.12 33.36 26.54
C GLY A 21 -18.56 32.84 26.60
N LYS A 22 -18.79 31.74 27.31
CA LYS A 22 -19.63 31.78 28.52
C LYS A 22 -19.48 30.49 29.33
N LYS A 23 -19.08 30.69 30.58
CA LYS A 23 -19.04 29.75 31.68
C LYS A 23 -20.45 29.36 32.11
N THR A 24 -20.70 28.07 32.34
CA THR A 24 -21.52 27.60 33.49
C THR A 24 -21.26 26.10 33.68
N THR A 25 -20.74 25.73 34.84
CA THR A 25 -20.73 24.40 35.47
C THR A 25 -21.75 24.43 36.61
N PRO A 26 -22.09 23.31 37.32
CA PRO A 26 -21.93 21.88 37.06
C PRO A 26 -23.24 21.07 37.26
N ASN A 27 -23.32 19.83 36.82
CA ASN A 27 -23.71 18.72 37.68
C ASN A 27 -23.58 17.36 37.02
N ALA A 28 -23.27 16.40 37.85
CA ALA A 28 -22.89 15.04 37.73
C ALA A 28 -23.88 14.13 37.00
N ALA A 29 -23.28 13.01 36.65
CA ALA A 29 -23.81 11.64 36.58
C ALA A 29 -24.03 11.04 35.16
N ASP A 30 -23.16 10.06 34.93
CA ASP A 30 -23.42 8.75 34.33
C ASP A 30 -23.77 8.60 32.85
N ASN A 31 -23.05 7.61 32.39
CA ASN A 31 -23.31 6.67 31.30
C ASN A 31 -22.80 6.98 29.91
N ASP A 32 -21.60 6.38 29.67
CA ASP A 32 -21.39 5.33 28.70
C ASP A 32 -22.22 5.45 27.40
N SER A 33 -21.56 5.93 26.39
CA SER A 33 -21.73 5.36 25.04
C SER A 33 -20.56 5.78 24.18
N ALA A 34 -19.62 4.87 24.07
CA ALA A 34 -18.65 4.89 22.97
C ALA A 34 -19.44 4.91 21.66
N ASN A 35 -19.51 6.08 21.06
CA ASN A 35 -19.99 6.19 19.69
C ASN A 35 -18.88 5.68 18.77
N VAL A 36 -18.84 4.36 18.61
CA VAL A 36 -18.17 3.71 17.49
C VAL A 36 -18.88 4.25 16.26
N VAL A 37 -18.24 5.16 15.57
CA VAL A 37 -18.63 5.51 14.22
C VAL A 37 -18.34 4.27 13.38
N ASP A 38 -19.34 3.41 13.29
CA ASP A 38 -19.44 2.37 12.28
C ASP A 38 -19.54 3.05 10.92
N THR A 39 -18.39 3.30 10.33
CA THR A 39 -18.32 3.71 8.92
C THR A 39 -18.37 2.44 8.09
N THR A 40 -19.51 1.79 8.13
CA THR A 40 -19.85 0.72 7.17
C THR A 40 -20.19 1.39 5.84
N ALA A 41 -19.18 1.90 5.17
CA ALA A 41 -19.24 2.12 3.73
C ALA A 41 -19.04 0.76 3.08
N SER A 42 -20.12 0.02 2.87
CA SER A 42 -20.16 -1.17 2.03
C SER A 42 -19.83 -0.77 0.59
N ASN A 43 -18.57 -0.64 0.28
CA ASN A 43 -18.09 -0.72 -1.09
C ASN A 43 -17.96 -2.21 -1.44
N LYS A 44 -18.76 -2.67 -2.38
CA LYS A 44 -18.85 -4.04 -2.88
C LYS A 44 -17.55 -4.59 -3.47
N ASP A 45 -16.49 -3.77 -3.56
CA ASP A 45 -15.18 -4.10 -4.12
C ASP A 45 -14.05 -3.96 -3.10
N ASN A 46 -14.38 -3.79 -1.80
CA ASN A 46 -13.36 -3.64 -0.77
C ASN A 46 -12.75 -5.01 -0.44
N VAL A 47 -11.45 -5.14 -0.70
CA VAL A 47 -10.68 -6.31 -0.27
C VAL A 47 -10.65 -6.32 1.25
N ASP A 48 -11.18 -7.38 1.85
CA ASP A 48 -11.01 -7.60 3.28
C ASP A 48 -9.52 -7.89 3.55
N LEU A 49 -8.84 -6.92 4.17
CA LEU A 49 -7.40 -7.02 4.45
C LEU A 49 -7.06 -8.23 5.32
N THR A 50 -7.98 -8.66 6.17
CA THR A 50 -7.77 -9.84 7.02
C THR A 50 -7.79 -11.13 6.19
N SER A 51 -8.58 -11.16 5.13
CA SER A 51 -8.67 -12.32 4.21
C SER A 51 -7.45 -12.45 3.31
N VAL A 52 -6.81 -11.33 2.95
CA VAL A 52 -5.62 -11.31 2.08
C VAL A 52 -4.31 -11.30 2.87
N ALA A 53 -4.35 -11.02 4.16
CA ALA A 53 -3.16 -11.09 4.99
C ALA A 53 -2.54 -12.50 4.96
N GLY A 54 -1.22 -12.56 4.85
CA GLY A 54 -0.48 -13.82 4.78
C GLY A 54 0.80 -13.68 3.98
N THR A 55 1.52 -14.79 3.89
CA THR A 55 2.76 -14.89 3.11
C THR A 55 2.48 -15.67 1.83
N TYR A 56 2.87 -15.08 0.71
CA TYR A 56 2.71 -15.64 -0.63
C TYR A 56 4.08 -15.88 -1.25
N GLU A 57 4.26 -16.99 -1.94
CA GLU A 57 5.53 -17.33 -2.57
C GLU A 57 5.34 -17.85 -3.99
N GLY A 58 6.37 -17.62 -4.82
CA GLY A 58 6.43 -18.10 -6.19
C GLY A 58 7.77 -17.74 -6.85
N THR A 59 7.95 -18.22 -8.07
CA THR A 59 9.10 -17.83 -8.88
C THR A 59 8.60 -17.03 -10.07
N LEU A 60 8.91 -15.74 -10.09
CA LEU A 60 8.56 -14.85 -11.19
C LEU A 60 9.56 -15.00 -12.34
N PRO A 61 9.13 -14.80 -13.59
CA PRO A 61 10.05 -14.79 -14.72
C PRO A 61 10.96 -13.56 -14.67
N ALA A 62 12.16 -13.71 -15.19
CA ALA A 62 13.15 -12.66 -15.35
C ALA A 62 13.78 -12.71 -16.73
N ALA A 63 14.27 -11.58 -17.21
CA ALA A 63 14.89 -11.49 -18.53
C ALA A 63 16.36 -11.93 -18.54
N ASP A 64 17.04 -11.83 -17.41
CA ASP A 64 18.50 -11.95 -17.29
C ASP A 64 18.96 -13.00 -16.27
N CYS A 65 18.02 -13.79 -15.75
CA CYS A 65 18.28 -14.94 -14.88
C CYS A 65 17.15 -15.97 -15.02
N PRO A 66 17.34 -17.21 -14.50
CA PRO A 66 16.33 -18.28 -14.60
C PRO A 66 14.99 -17.95 -13.94
N GLY A 67 14.97 -16.98 -13.04
CA GLY A 67 13.77 -16.51 -12.35
C GLY A 67 14.10 -15.77 -11.07
N ILE A 68 13.07 -15.23 -10.45
CA ILE A 68 13.15 -14.49 -9.19
C ILE A 68 12.28 -15.21 -8.16
N LYS A 69 12.90 -15.88 -7.18
CA LYS A 69 12.17 -16.43 -6.04
C LYS A 69 11.61 -15.26 -5.24
N THR A 70 10.31 -15.17 -5.18
CA THR A 70 9.61 -14.03 -4.58
C THR A 70 8.79 -14.50 -3.40
N VAL A 71 8.95 -13.82 -2.27
CA VAL A 71 8.14 -14.00 -1.08
C VAL A 71 7.55 -12.65 -0.72
N LEU A 72 6.24 -12.54 -0.75
CA LEU A 72 5.49 -11.34 -0.40
C LEU A 72 4.64 -11.62 0.83
N THR A 73 4.90 -10.90 1.91
CA THR A 73 4.07 -10.91 3.12
C THR A 73 3.18 -9.67 3.12
N ILE A 74 1.89 -9.87 3.21
CA ILE A 74 0.85 -8.85 3.34
C ILE A 74 0.34 -8.90 4.79
N ASN A 75 0.38 -7.78 5.48
CA ASN A 75 -0.12 -7.66 6.85
C ASN A 75 -1.48 -6.97 6.87
N ALA A 76 -2.29 -7.28 7.90
CA ALA A 76 -3.62 -6.70 8.04
C ALA A 76 -3.61 -5.19 8.38
N ASP A 77 -2.45 -4.65 8.77
CA ASP A 77 -2.23 -3.23 9.05
C ASP A 77 -1.81 -2.40 7.83
N SER A 78 -2.00 -2.93 6.62
CA SER A 78 -1.61 -2.33 5.34
C SER A 78 -0.09 -2.19 5.14
N THR A 79 0.72 -2.95 5.87
CA THR A 79 2.16 -3.05 5.62
C THR A 79 2.50 -4.29 4.81
N TYR A 80 3.64 -4.27 4.13
CA TYR A 80 4.14 -5.43 3.39
C TYR A 80 5.64 -5.62 3.59
N LEU A 81 6.08 -6.85 3.33
CA LEU A 81 7.50 -7.22 3.18
C LEU A 81 7.64 -8.05 1.90
N LEU A 82 8.46 -7.58 0.97
CA LEU A 82 8.79 -8.26 -0.28
C LEU A 82 10.25 -8.67 -0.25
N LYS A 83 10.52 -9.96 -0.46
CA LYS A 83 11.86 -10.53 -0.59
C LYS A 83 11.98 -11.17 -1.95
N GLN A 84 13.08 -10.87 -2.65
CA GLN A 84 13.35 -11.36 -3.98
C GLN A 84 14.78 -11.89 -4.06
N ASP A 85 14.92 -13.15 -4.49
CA ASP A 85 16.20 -13.78 -4.75
C ASP A 85 16.31 -14.09 -6.24
N TYR A 86 17.19 -13.40 -6.93
CA TYR A 86 17.49 -13.60 -8.35
C TYR A 86 18.35 -14.84 -8.51
N ILE A 87 17.80 -15.88 -9.11
CA ILE A 87 18.46 -17.19 -9.25
C ILE A 87 19.76 -17.03 -10.07
N ASP A 88 20.84 -17.65 -9.60
CA ASP A 88 22.18 -17.63 -10.21
C ASP A 88 22.81 -16.23 -10.34
N LYS A 89 22.28 -15.23 -9.62
CA LYS A 89 22.93 -13.91 -9.51
C LYS A 89 23.74 -13.81 -8.24
N LYS A 90 25.00 -13.42 -8.38
CA LYS A 90 25.82 -13.03 -7.23
C LYS A 90 25.22 -11.72 -6.64
N ASP A 91 25.00 -11.71 -5.34
CA ASP A 91 24.36 -10.58 -4.64
C ASP A 91 22.95 -10.25 -5.16
N GLY A 92 22.25 -11.28 -5.70
CA GLY A 92 20.91 -11.16 -6.27
C GLY A 92 19.78 -11.15 -5.25
N HIS A 93 20.01 -10.63 -4.03
CA HIS A 93 18.98 -10.49 -3.00
C HIS A 93 18.48 -9.06 -2.93
N ASP A 94 17.16 -8.86 -2.99
CA ASP A 94 16.49 -7.58 -2.76
C ASP A 94 15.40 -7.74 -1.71
N GLU A 95 15.31 -6.75 -0.81
CA GLU A 95 14.27 -6.69 0.20
C GLU A 95 13.64 -5.30 0.21
N ALA A 96 12.31 -5.27 0.17
CA ALA A 96 11.53 -4.05 0.25
C ALA A 96 10.45 -4.20 1.30
N SER A 97 10.23 -3.15 2.06
CA SER A 97 9.11 -3.05 3.00
C SER A 97 8.47 -1.67 2.89
N GLY A 98 7.21 -1.59 3.22
CA GLY A 98 6.47 -0.34 3.15
C GLY A 98 5.00 -0.54 3.43
N ILE A 99 4.19 0.35 2.90
CA ILE A 99 2.74 0.26 2.93
C ILE A 99 2.20 -0.17 1.57
N PHE A 100 1.05 -0.80 1.57
CA PHE A 100 0.28 -0.99 0.34
C PHE A 100 -1.06 -0.26 0.41
N ILE A 101 -1.58 0.09 -0.76
CA ILE A 101 -2.88 0.72 -0.95
C ILE A 101 -3.72 -0.22 -1.80
N VAL A 102 -4.97 -0.41 -1.39
CA VAL A 102 -5.94 -1.17 -2.19
C VAL A 102 -6.59 -0.23 -3.18
N LEU A 103 -6.42 -0.52 -4.44
CA LEU A 103 -7.07 0.16 -5.56
C LEU A 103 -8.31 -0.62 -6.01
N ASP A 104 -9.08 -0.04 -6.92
CA ASP A 104 -10.23 -0.70 -7.52
C ASP A 104 -9.88 -2.05 -8.13
N GLY A 105 -10.83 -2.97 -8.18
CA GLY A 105 -10.64 -4.30 -8.76
C GLY A 105 -9.72 -5.22 -7.95
N LYS A 106 -9.56 -4.98 -6.65
CA LYS A 106 -8.70 -5.78 -5.75
C LYS A 106 -7.21 -5.71 -6.07
N VAL A 107 -6.75 -4.60 -6.62
CA VAL A 107 -5.35 -4.36 -6.92
C VAL A 107 -4.65 -3.81 -5.67
N LEU A 108 -3.53 -4.40 -5.31
CA LEU A 108 -2.65 -3.96 -4.24
C LEU A 108 -1.47 -3.19 -4.87
N MET A 109 -1.35 -1.91 -4.58
CA MET A 109 -0.21 -1.09 -4.95
C MET A 109 0.77 -1.04 -3.76
N LEU A 110 1.89 -1.71 -3.87
CA LEU A 110 2.96 -1.72 -2.87
C LEU A 110 3.87 -0.53 -3.15
N VAL A 111 4.13 0.28 -2.14
CA VAL A 111 4.99 1.46 -2.25
C VAL A 111 6.27 1.23 -1.45
N ARG A 112 7.43 1.32 -2.11
CA ARG A 112 8.76 1.28 -1.47
C ARG A 112 9.15 2.70 -1.05
N PRO A 113 9.16 3.04 0.25
CA PRO A 113 9.40 4.43 0.68
C PRO A 113 10.79 4.96 0.33
N SER A 114 11.79 4.08 0.23
CA SER A 114 13.18 4.47 -0.05
C SER A 114 13.42 4.99 -1.47
N THR A 115 12.65 4.50 -2.44
CA THR A 115 12.83 4.84 -3.87
C THR A 115 11.58 5.44 -4.50
N GLY A 116 10.42 5.31 -3.86
CA GLY A 116 9.12 5.64 -4.45
C GLY A 116 8.65 4.61 -5.49
N GLU A 117 9.35 3.50 -5.65
CA GLU A 117 8.98 2.44 -6.57
C GLU A 117 7.63 1.84 -6.18
N GLN A 118 6.82 1.54 -7.18
CA GLN A 118 5.51 0.94 -7.02
C GLN A 118 5.47 -0.43 -7.70
N THR A 119 4.99 -1.43 -6.98
CA THR A 119 4.76 -2.78 -7.49
C THR A 119 3.29 -3.10 -7.37
N PHE A 120 2.69 -3.68 -8.40
CA PHE A 120 1.26 -3.94 -8.45
C PHE A 120 0.98 -5.44 -8.45
N SER A 121 -0.02 -5.83 -7.70
CA SER A 121 -0.52 -7.20 -7.67
C SER A 121 -2.03 -7.19 -7.46
N LYS A 122 -2.71 -8.24 -7.87
CA LYS A 122 -4.17 -8.38 -7.75
C LYS A 122 -4.51 -9.64 -6.98
N VAL A 123 -5.47 -9.53 -6.08
CA VAL A 123 -6.00 -10.69 -5.36
C VAL A 123 -6.85 -11.52 -6.32
N LYS A 124 -6.40 -12.74 -6.63
CA LYS A 124 -7.15 -13.69 -7.46
C LYS A 124 -8.20 -14.44 -6.64
N ASP A 125 -7.78 -14.98 -5.52
CA ASP A 125 -8.60 -15.75 -4.60
C ASP A 125 -7.99 -15.69 -3.19
N ALA A 126 -8.59 -16.41 -2.23
CA ALA A 126 -8.14 -16.42 -0.82
C ALA A 126 -6.70 -16.94 -0.63
N ASN A 127 -6.15 -17.66 -1.62
CA ASN A 127 -4.87 -18.35 -1.54
C ASN A 127 -3.86 -17.92 -2.61
N SER A 128 -4.22 -16.95 -3.46
CA SER A 128 -3.31 -16.53 -4.53
C SER A 128 -3.47 -15.06 -4.89
N ILE A 129 -2.33 -14.48 -5.24
CA ILE A 129 -2.23 -13.15 -5.84
C ILE A 129 -1.45 -13.27 -7.15
N ILE A 130 -1.70 -12.37 -8.09
CA ILE A 130 -0.98 -12.30 -9.36
C ILE A 130 -0.33 -10.93 -9.52
N MET A 131 0.92 -10.90 -9.97
CA MET A 131 1.58 -9.64 -10.33
C MET A 131 0.93 -9.05 -11.57
N THR A 132 0.70 -7.74 -11.57
CA THR A 132 0.03 -7.02 -12.65
C THR A 132 0.85 -5.81 -13.08
N ASP A 133 0.43 -5.16 -14.15
CA ASP A 133 0.90 -3.82 -14.47
C ASP A 133 0.26 -2.74 -13.57
N SER A 134 0.60 -1.49 -13.80
CA SER A 134 0.08 -0.34 -13.04
C SER A 134 -1.41 -0.08 -13.22
N MET A 135 -2.03 -0.67 -14.22
CA MET A 135 -3.47 -0.60 -14.49
C MET A 135 -4.24 -1.79 -13.91
N GLY A 136 -3.55 -2.70 -13.22
CA GLY A 136 -4.14 -3.92 -12.69
C GLY A 136 -4.45 -4.98 -13.76
N VAL A 137 -3.85 -4.85 -14.96
CA VAL A 137 -4.01 -5.82 -16.03
C VAL A 137 -3.13 -7.02 -15.76
N GLU A 138 -3.75 -8.19 -15.77
CA GLU A 138 -3.05 -9.46 -15.57
C GLU A 138 -2.29 -9.86 -16.85
N PRO A 139 -1.11 -10.51 -16.72
CA PRO A 139 -0.45 -11.13 -17.87
C PRO A 139 -1.36 -12.13 -18.56
N GLU A 140 -1.26 -12.22 -19.88
CA GLU A 140 -2.08 -13.12 -20.68
C GLU A 140 -1.34 -14.39 -21.12
N GLY A 141 -2.10 -15.39 -21.55
CA GLY A 141 -1.60 -16.63 -22.13
C GLY A 141 -0.93 -17.57 -21.12
N GLU A 142 -0.04 -18.42 -21.63
CA GLU A 142 0.66 -19.42 -20.82
C GLU A 142 1.58 -18.82 -19.76
N THR A 143 2.08 -17.62 -20.00
CA THR A 143 2.97 -16.89 -19.08
C THR A 143 2.25 -16.38 -17.83
N ALA A 144 0.94 -16.19 -17.87
CA ALA A 144 0.16 -15.71 -16.73
C ALA A 144 0.38 -16.55 -15.47
N LYS A 145 0.54 -17.86 -15.62
CA LYS A 145 0.78 -18.79 -14.50
C LYS A 145 2.09 -18.51 -13.75
N LEU A 146 3.08 -17.94 -14.46
CA LEU A 146 4.40 -17.63 -13.89
C LEU A 146 4.39 -16.39 -13.00
N TYR A 147 3.33 -15.59 -13.06
CA TYR A 147 3.18 -14.36 -12.26
C TYR A 147 2.32 -14.56 -11.01
N VAL A 148 1.91 -15.80 -10.74
CA VAL A 148 1.07 -16.12 -9.58
C VAL A 148 1.93 -16.49 -8.38
N LEU A 149 1.70 -15.80 -7.25
CA LEU A 149 2.22 -16.16 -5.94
C LEU A 149 1.11 -16.87 -5.16
N LYS A 150 1.46 -17.98 -4.51
CA LYS A 150 0.53 -18.80 -3.72
C LYS A 150 0.76 -18.62 -2.23
N LYS A 151 -0.31 -18.59 -1.47
CA LYS A 151 -0.28 -18.50 0.00
C LYS A 151 0.41 -19.73 0.57
N LYS A 152 1.30 -19.50 1.51
CA LYS A 152 2.09 -20.52 2.21
C LYS A 152 1.29 -21.16 3.34
#